data_2d60153eee4194089b2ef05e56105cd7
#
_entry.id   2d60153eee4194089b2ef05e56105cd7
#
_cell.length_a   1.000
_cell.length_b   1.000
_cell.length_c   1.000
_cell.angle_alpha   90.00
_cell.angle_beta   90.00
_cell.angle_gamma   90.00
#
_symmetry.space_group_name_H-M   'P 1'
#
loop_
_entity.id
_entity.type
_entity.pdbx_description
1 polymer ?
#
loop_
_entity_poly.entity_id
_entity_poly.type
_entity_poly.pdbx_seq_one_letter_code
_entity_poly.pdbx_strand_id
1 'polypeptide(L)'
;DGIYMMFLEAARSSKLVPKELKLRYDLHYALLNGNREGMTVKDFAFQLASGGEMRLKKVKSDYVLLFFNDPDCLDCSLMKLRLSVSQKLAREIASGRLTVISIYTGDDLKSWREEVKSYPSEWTNAAWSGGDEQFDLRHLPQLYLLDKKKKVLLRETTIEAVEAALE
;
A
#
# COMPACT_ATOMS: atom_id res chain seq x y z
N ASP A 1 19.69 -5.45 0.40
CA ASP A 1 18.76 -5.65 -0.73
C ASP A 1 19.43 -5.62 -2.11
N GLY A 2 20.47 -4.79 -2.35
CA GLY A 2 21.16 -4.70 -3.64
C GLY A 2 21.76 -6.02 -4.13
N ILE A 3 22.42 -6.76 -3.24
CA ILE A 3 23.04 -8.06 -3.59
C ILE A 3 21.97 -9.08 -4.02
N TYR A 4 20.83 -9.12 -3.34
CA TYR A 4 19.73 -10.01 -3.70
C TYR A 4 19.10 -9.65 -5.05
N MET A 5 18.98 -8.38 -5.37
CA MET A 5 18.53 -7.93 -6.68
C MET A 5 19.48 -8.34 -7.78
N MET A 6 20.79 -8.18 -7.59
CA MET A 6 21.82 -8.66 -8.54
C MET A 6 21.73 -10.17 -8.75
N PHE A 7 21.52 -10.94 -7.68
CA PHE A 7 21.30 -12.38 -7.76
C PHE A 7 20.07 -12.72 -8.60
N LEU A 8 18.94 -12.05 -8.36
CA LEU A 8 17.72 -12.27 -9.12
C LEU A 8 17.88 -11.96 -10.62
N GLU A 9 18.55 -10.87 -10.95
CA GLU A 9 18.86 -10.50 -12.34
C GLU A 9 19.72 -11.58 -13.04
N ALA A 10 20.78 -12.04 -12.38
CA ALA A 10 21.64 -13.09 -12.88
C ALA A 10 20.88 -14.42 -13.05
N ALA A 11 20.08 -14.80 -12.06
CA ALA A 11 19.29 -16.04 -12.08
C ALA A 11 18.24 -16.05 -13.20
N ARG A 12 17.55 -14.94 -13.44
CA ARG A 12 16.55 -14.77 -14.50
C ARG A 12 17.20 -14.92 -15.90
N SER A 13 18.40 -14.40 -16.08
CA SER A 13 19.13 -14.39 -17.34
C SER A 13 19.86 -15.71 -17.61
N SER A 14 20.10 -16.52 -16.58
CA SER A 14 20.88 -17.75 -16.66
C SER A 14 20.15 -18.84 -17.47
N LYS A 15 20.87 -19.50 -18.39
CA LYS A 15 20.38 -20.69 -19.12
C LYS A 15 20.36 -21.95 -18.25
N LEU A 16 21.07 -21.93 -17.11
CA LEU A 16 21.19 -23.07 -16.19
C LEU A 16 20.02 -23.21 -15.23
N VAL A 17 19.22 -22.16 -15.07
CA VAL A 17 18.07 -22.14 -14.17
C VAL A 17 16.83 -22.73 -14.86
N PRO A 18 16.17 -23.74 -14.25
CA PRO A 18 14.92 -24.29 -14.77
C PRO A 18 13.83 -23.24 -14.97
N LYS A 19 12.93 -23.46 -15.95
CA LYS A 19 11.88 -22.51 -16.32
C LYS A 19 10.95 -22.18 -15.15
N GLU A 20 10.61 -23.17 -14.34
CA GLU A 20 9.72 -23.02 -13.18
C GLU A 20 10.34 -22.11 -12.11
N LEU A 21 11.64 -22.24 -11.89
CA LEU A 21 12.39 -21.37 -10.97
C LEU A 21 12.54 -19.95 -11.52
N LYS A 22 12.74 -19.83 -12.86
CA LYS A 22 12.79 -18.51 -13.49
C LYS A 22 11.49 -17.72 -13.26
N LEU A 23 10.33 -18.36 -13.41
CA LEU A 23 9.05 -17.72 -13.18
C LEU A 23 8.96 -17.16 -11.72
N ARG A 24 9.44 -17.94 -10.74
CA ARG A 24 9.48 -17.47 -9.34
C ARG A 24 10.45 -16.30 -9.15
N TYR A 25 11.60 -16.33 -9.79
CA TYR A 25 12.56 -15.21 -9.74
C TYR A 25 12.04 -13.97 -10.46
N ASP A 26 11.35 -14.14 -11.58
CA ASP A 26 10.69 -13.04 -12.31
C ASP A 26 9.64 -12.36 -11.44
N LEU A 27 8.80 -13.15 -10.78
CA LEU A 27 7.78 -12.64 -9.85
C LEU A 27 8.43 -11.88 -8.68
N HIS A 28 9.43 -12.49 -8.03
CA HIS A 28 10.13 -11.86 -6.91
C HIS A 28 10.82 -10.55 -7.34
N TYR A 29 11.46 -10.55 -8.50
CA TYR A 29 12.08 -9.37 -9.06
C TYR A 29 11.04 -8.27 -9.33
N ALA A 30 9.90 -8.63 -9.91
CA ALA A 30 8.81 -7.69 -10.19
C ALA A 30 8.26 -7.06 -8.91
N LEU A 31 8.05 -7.85 -7.85
CA LEU A 31 7.59 -7.35 -6.55
C LEU A 31 8.61 -6.41 -5.89
N LEU A 32 9.88 -6.79 -5.85
CA LEU A 32 10.94 -5.99 -5.26
C LEU A 32 11.24 -4.71 -6.05
N ASN A 33 11.07 -4.76 -7.37
CA ASN A 33 11.35 -3.65 -8.28
C ASN A 33 10.11 -2.79 -8.57
N GLY A 34 8.92 -3.29 -8.24
CA GLY A 34 7.66 -2.59 -8.43
C GLY A 34 7.47 -1.44 -7.45
N ASN A 35 6.70 -0.47 -7.86
CA ASN A 35 6.29 0.68 -7.03
C ASN A 35 7.44 1.40 -6.31
N ARG A 36 8.62 1.49 -6.94
CA ARG A 36 9.74 2.30 -6.41
C ARG A 36 9.41 3.78 -6.48
N GLU A 37 10.05 4.55 -5.63
CA GLU A 37 9.96 6.00 -5.66
C GLU A 37 10.20 6.54 -7.07
N GLY A 38 9.35 7.45 -7.50
CA GLY A 38 9.33 8.00 -8.85
C GLY A 38 8.52 7.20 -9.89
N MET A 39 8.14 5.94 -9.61
CA MET A 39 7.27 5.16 -10.48
C MET A 39 5.79 5.47 -10.24
N THR A 40 4.98 5.40 -11.28
CA THR A 40 3.52 5.52 -11.16
C THR A 40 2.92 4.16 -10.83
N VAL A 41 2.11 4.11 -9.77
CA VAL A 41 1.38 2.91 -9.38
C VAL A 41 0.36 2.55 -10.46
N LYS A 42 0.35 1.29 -10.90
CA LYS A 42 -0.68 0.77 -11.80
C LYS A 42 -2.04 0.86 -11.12
N ASP A 43 -3.05 1.33 -11.85
CA ASP A 43 -4.40 1.49 -11.31
C ASP A 43 -4.99 0.15 -10.85
N PHE A 44 -5.55 0.13 -9.67
CA PHE A 44 -6.22 -1.02 -9.10
C PHE A 44 -7.58 -0.65 -8.48
N ALA A 45 -8.42 -1.67 -8.33
CA ALA A 45 -9.70 -1.54 -7.67
C ALA A 45 -9.63 -2.01 -6.20
N PHE A 46 -10.50 -1.46 -5.36
CA PHE A 46 -10.67 -1.88 -3.97
C PHE A 46 -12.15 -1.78 -3.58
N GLN A 47 -12.56 -2.69 -2.69
CA GLN A 47 -13.92 -2.71 -2.16
C GLN A 47 -14.05 -1.75 -0.99
N LEU A 48 -15.02 -0.85 -1.05
CA LEU A 48 -15.29 0.08 0.06
C LEU A 48 -16.01 -0.61 1.21
N ALA A 49 -15.68 -0.24 2.44
CA ALA A 49 -16.40 -0.71 3.63
C ALA A 49 -17.87 -0.28 3.61
N SER A 50 -18.16 0.88 3.04
CA SER A 50 -19.53 1.40 2.82
C SER A 50 -20.31 0.69 1.71
N GLY A 51 -19.66 -0.22 0.99
CA GLY A 51 -20.22 -0.92 -0.16
C GLY A 51 -19.78 -0.32 -1.50
N GLY A 52 -19.74 -1.16 -2.51
CA GLY A 52 -19.29 -0.79 -3.85
C GLY A 52 -17.77 -0.89 -4.03
N GLU A 53 -17.31 -0.54 -5.21
CA GLU A 53 -15.93 -0.60 -5.64
C GLU A 53 -15.43 0.79 -6.05
N MET A 54 -14.18 1.08 -5.76
CA MET A 54 -13.49 2.30 -6.21
C MET A 54 -12.14 1.93 -6.84
N ARG A 55 -11.66 2.78 -7.73
CA ARG A 55 -10.33 2.64 -8.34
C ARG A 55 -9.42 3.77 -7.89
N LEU A 56 -8.12 3.45 -7.71
CA LEU A 56 -7.11 4.40 -7.25
C LEU A 56 -7.08 5.69 -8.10
N LYS A 57 -7.22 5.58 -9.42
CA LYS A 57 -7.23 6.73 -10.35
C LYS A 57 -8.39 7.71 -10.13
N LYS A 58 -9.44 7.30 -9.43
CA LYS A 58 -10.61 8.15 -9.12
C LYS A 58 -10.37 9.04 -7.91
N VAL A 59 -9.37 8.75 -7.09
CA VAL A 59 -9.00 9.59 -5.95
C VAL A 59 -8.35 10.88 -6.43
N LYS A 60 -8.87 12.04 -6.05
CA LYS A 60 -8.52 13.35 -6.64
C LYS A 60 -7.64 14.24 -5.76
N SER A 61 -7.37 13.87 -4.50
CA SER A 61 -6.50 14.62 -3.61
C SER A 61 -5.08 14.81 -4.17
N ASP A 62 -4.37 15.80 -3.66
CA ASP A 62 -2.97 16.07 -4.05
C ASP A 62 -2.04 14.94 -3.62
N TYR A 63 -2.34 14.34 -2.47
CA TYR A 63 -1.61 13.20 -1.92
C TYR A 63 -2.57 12.06 -1.60
N VAL A 64 -2.08 10.83 -1.75
CA VAL A 64 -2.78 9.61 -1.34
C VAL A 64 -1.84 8.79 -0.46
N LEU A 65 -2.26 8.53 0.76
CA LEU A 65 -1.56 7.62 1.67
C LEU A 65 -2.26 6.25 1.63
N LEU A 66 -1.58 5.25 1.09
CA LEU A 66 -2.02 3.86 1.15
C LEU A 66 -1.50 3.24 2.44
N PHE A 67 -2.39 2.72 3.26
CA PHE A 67 -2.09 2.01 4.48
C PHE A 67 -2.58 0.56 4.36
N PHE A 68 -1.67 -0.34 3.99
CA PHE A 68 -1.94 -1.78 3.94
C PHE A 68 -1.85 -2.36 5.34
N ASN A 69 -2.91 -3.02 5.77
CA ASN A 69 -3.04 -3.53 7.13
C ASN A 69 -3.95 -4.74 7.26
N ASP A 70 -3.84 -5.39 8.42
CA ASP A 70 -4.73 -6.46 8.87
C ASP A 70 -5.07 -6.19 10.35
N PRO A 71 -6.34 -6.24 10.79
CA PRO A 71 -6.72 -6.07 12.20
C PRO A 71 -6.04 -7.06 13.15
N ASP A 72 -5.74 -8.27 12.69
CA ASP A 72 -5.07 -9.30 13.50
C ASP A 72 -3.57 -9.07 13.67
N CYS A 73 -3.02 -8.04 13.03
CA CYS A 73 -1.63 -7.64 13.10
C CYS A 73 -1.45 -6.54 14.17
N LEU A 74 -0.71 -6.84 15.24
CA LEU A 74 -0.46 -5.89 16.33
C LEU A 74 0.22 -4.60 15.85
N ASP A 75 1.26 -4.73 15.03
CA ASP A 75 1.99 -3.58 14.48
C ASP A 75 1.10 -2.71 13.58
N CYS A 76 0.12 -3.34 12.89
CA CYS A 76 -0.88 -2.61 12.10
C CYS A 76 -1.80 -1.78 13.02
N SER A 77 -2.23 -2.35 14.15
CA SER A 77 -3.06 -1.64 15.12
C SER A 77 -2.32 -0.47 15.76
N LEU A 78 -1.04 -0.63 16.09
CA LEU A 78 -0.19 0.46 16.57
C LEU A 78 -0.01 1.55 15.53
N MET A 79 0.24 1.18 14.28
CA MET A 79 0.37 2.14 13.17
C MET A 79 -0.95 2.89 12.94
N LYS A 80 -2.08 2.19 12.93
CA LYS A 80 -3.43 2.79 12.84
C LYS A 80 -3.63 3.85 13.92
N LEU A 81 -3.32 3.51 15.18
CA LEU A 81 -3.44 4.46 16.29
C LEU A 81 -2.58 5.71 16.06
N ARG A 82 -1.31 5.52 15.70
CA ARG A 82 -0.38 6.63 15.45
C ARG A 82 -0.85 7.53 14.30
N LEU A 83 -1.32 6.95 13.20
CA LEU A 83 -1.89 7.70 12.07
C LEU A 83 -3.14 8.48 12.49
N SER A 84 -4.02 7.88 13.31
CA SER A 84 -5.29 8.49 13.72
C SER A 84 -5.12 9.67 14.66
N VAL A 85 -4.03 9.74 15.45
CA VAL A 85 -3.75 10.84 16.37
C VAL A 85 -2.84 11.93 15.78
N SER A 86 -2.35 11.75 14.56
CA SER A 86 -1.49 12.74 13.89
C SER A 86 -2.28 14.00 13.53
N GLN A 87 -1.95 15.11 14.18
CA GLN A 87 -2.56 16.40 13.88
C GLN A 87 -2.20 16.93 12.50
N LYS A 88 -1.02 16.57 11.98
CA LYS A 88 -0.59 16.94 10.62
C LYS A 88 -1.49 16.26 9.60
N LEU A 89 -1.64 14.94 9.69
CA LEU A 89 -2.50 14.19 8.78
C LEU A 89 -3.95 14.64 8.86
N ALA A 90 -4.48 14.87 10.08
CA ALA A 90 -5.84 15.37 10.27
C ALA A 90 -6.08 16.69 9.54
N ARG A 91 -5.14 17.64 9.61
CA ARG A 91 -5.23 18.92 8.89
C ARG A 91 -5.20 18.74 7.37
N GLU A 92 -4.31 17.88 6.86
CA GLU A 92 -4.21 17.63 5.43
C GLU A 92 -5.44 16.90 4.86
N ILE A 93 -6.05 16.00 5.66
CA ILE A 93 -7.32 15.36 5.32
C ILE A 93 -8.45 16.39 5.31
N ALA A 94 -8.57 17.21 6.37
CA ALA A 94 -9.63 18.22 6.48
C ALA A 94 -9.56 19.28 5.38
N SER A 95 -8.36 19.60 4.89
CA SER A 95 -8.17 20.52 3.76
C SER A 95 -8.44 19.89 2.38
N GLY A 96 -8.67 18.58 2.32
CA GLY A 96 -8.84 17.82 1.07
C GLY A 96 -7.54 17.57 0.31
N ARG A 97 -6.38 17.94 0.85
CA ARG A 97 -5.08 17.70 0.19
C ARG A 97 -4.62 16.25 0.30
N LEU A 98 -5.00 15.55 1.38
CA LEU A 98 -4.63 14.15 1.62
C LEU A 98 -5.87 13.27 1.68
N THR A 99 -5.83 12.15 0.99
CA THR A 99 -6.74 11.01 1.19
C THR A 99 -5.96 9.85 1.80
N VAL A 100 -6.38 9.37 2.95
CA VAL A 100 -5.87 8.13 3.54
C VAL A 100 -6.78 6.99 3.08
N ILE A 101 -6.20 5.97 2.46
CA ILE A 101 -6.90 4.74 2.08
C ILE A 101 -6.33 3.61 2.95
N SER A 102 -7.11 3.18 3.94
CA SER A 102 -6.80 2.00 4.75
C SER A 102 -7.25 0.76 3.99
N ILE A 103 -6.31 -0.09 3.61
CA ILE A 103 -6.56 -1.26 2.76
C ILE A 103 -6.33 -2.54 3.56
N TYR A 104 -7.41 -3.24 3.85
CA TYR A 104 -7.38 -4.58 4.42
C TYR A 104 -6.88 -5.59 3.39
N THR A 105 -5.95 -6.45 3.80
CA THR A 105 -5.30 -7.41 2.90
C THR A 105 -5.66 -8.87 3.16
N GLY A 106 -6.48 -9.14 4.18
CA GLY A 106 -6.91 -10.49 4.54
C GLY A 106 -8.17 -10.95 3.80
N ASP A 107 -8.62 -12.15 4.10
CA ASP A 107 -9.72 -12.82 3.40
C ASP A 107 -11.05 -12.77 4.19
N ASP A 108 -11.02 -12.50 5.52
CA ASP A 108 -12.23 -12.43 6.34
C ASP A 108 -12.91 -11.07 6.27
N LEU A 109 -13.57 -10.83 5.14
CA LEU A 109 -14.31 -9.58 4.91
C LEU A 109 -15.44 -9.33 5.90
N LYS A 110 -15.98 -10.39 6.53
CA LYS A 110 -17.06 -10.25 7.50
C LYS A 110 -16.52 -9.65 8.80
N SER A 111 -15.49 -10.24 9.38
CA SER A 111 -14.84 -9.72 10.59
C SER A 111 -14.26 -8.33 10.34
N TRP A 112 -13.64 -8.11 9.19
CA TRP A 112 -13.12 -6.80 8.82
C TRP A 112 -14.20 -5.71 8.80
N ARG A 113 -15.40 -5.98 8.25
CA ARG A 113 -16.50 -5.00 8.23
C ARG A 113 -16.99 -4.60 9.60
N GLU A 114 -16.86 -5.45 10.59
CA GLU A 114 -17.16 -5.09 11.97
C GLU A 114 -16.04 -4.26 12.60
N GLU A 115 -14.79 -4.68 12.41
CA GLU A 115 -13.61 -4.00 12.97
C GLU A 115 -13.42 -2.60 12.39
N VAL A 116 -13.64 -2.43 11.09
CA VAL A 116 -13.45 -1.16 10.40
C VAL A 116 -14.37 -0.04 10.89
N LYS A 117 -15.45 -0.37 11.59
CA LYS A 117 -16.33 0.63 12.24
C LYS A 117 -15.59 1.44 13.32
N SER A 118 -14.49 0.91 13.84
CA SER A 118 -13.60 1.58 14.80
C SER A 118 -12.53 2.47 14.16
N TYR A 119 -12.40 2.43 12.83
CA TYR A 119 -11.41 3.22 12.10
C TYR A 119 -11.89 4.65 11.92
N PRO A 120 -10.99 5.63 11.74
CA PRO A 120 -11.39 7.01 11.47
C PRO A 120 -12.36 7.11 10.30
N SER A 121 -13.47 7.80 10.50
CA SER A 121 -14.54 7.93 9.48
C SER A 121 -14.13 8.79 8.29
N GLU A 122 -13.14 9.67 8.48
CA GLU A 122 -12.56 10.52 7.45
C GLU A 122 -11.61 9.77 6.51
N TRP A 123 -11.21 8.53 6.84
CA TRP A 123 -10.43 7.67 5.96
C TRP A 123 -11.33 6.96 4.94
N THR A 124 -10.77 6.66 3.80
CA THR A 124 -11.37 5.68 2.87
C THR A 124 -11.01 4.28 3.35
N ASN A 125 -11.95 3.60 3.98
CA ASN A 125 -11.75 2.25 4.48
C ASN A 125 -12.14 1.24 3.40
N ALA A 126 -11.21 0.41 2.99
CA ALA A 126 -11.31 -0.47 1.84
C ALA A 126 -10.68 -1.83 2.11
N ALA A 127 -11.06 -2.82 1.31
CA ALA A 127 -10.43 -4.12 1.25
C ALA A 127 -9.76 -4.33 -0.11
N TRP A 128 -8.63 -5.01 -0.13
CA TRP A 128 -7.96 -5.42 -1.36
C TRP A 128 -8.85 -6.37 -2.15
N SER A 129 -9.12 -6.04 -3.41
CA SER A 129 -9.98 -6.88 -4.26
C SER A 129 -9.21 -8.03 -4.94
N GLY A 130 -7.94 -8.19 -4.62
CA GLY A 130 -7.07 -9.07 -5.38
C GLY A 130 -6.66 -8.45 -6.72
N GLY A 131 -5.92 -9.19 -7.50
CA GLY A 131 -5.44 -8.74 -8.80
C GLY A 131 -3.93 -8.86 -8.91
N ASP A 132 -3.35 -8.16 -9.87
CA ASP A 132 -1.91 -8.20 -10.13
C ASP A 132 -1.10 -8.00 -8.84
N GLU A 133 -0.13 -8.85 -8.62
CA GLU A 133 0.81 -8.78 -7.51
C GLU A 133 1.71 -7.54 -7.66
N GLN A 134 1.13 -6.36 -7.36
CA GLN A 134 1.83 -5.09 -7.48
C GLN A 134 2.60 -4.70 -6.23
N PHE A 135 2.10 -5.14 -5.06
CA PHE A 135 2.67 -4.82 -3.76
C PHE A 135 3.14 -6.10 -3.09
N ASP A 136 4.31 -6.04 -2.46
CA ASP A 136 4.76 -7.13 -1.60
C ASP A 136 4.10 -7.00 -0.22
N LEU A 137 2.94 -7.63 -0.06
CA LEU A 137 2.13 -7.56 1.15
C LEU A 137 2.45 -8.66 2.18
N ARG A 138 3.60 -9.34 2.04
CA ARG A 138 4.03 -10.38 3.00
C ARG A 138 4.41 -9.82 4.37
N HIS A 139 4.73 -8.53 4.43
CA HIS A 139 5.08 -7.82 5.66
C HIS A 139 4.16 -6.63 5.84
N LEU A 140 3.38 -6.64 6.93
CA LEU A 140 2.46 -5.59 7.30
C LEU A 140 2.88 -4.96 8.64
N PRO A 141 2.55 -3.72 8.90
CA PRO A 141 1.87 -2.75 8.03
C PRO A 141 2.80 -2.18 6.95
N GLN A 142 2.22 -1.65 5.87
CA GLN A 142 2.97 -0.89 4.87
C GLN A 142 2.31 0.45 4.59
N LEU A 143 3.14 1.50 4.45
CA LEU A 143 2.73 2.83 4.04
C LEU A 143 3.37 3.20 2.71
N TYR A 144 2.55 3.70 1.78
CA TYR A 144 3.00 4.31 0.53
C TYR A 144 2.40 5.71 0.42
N LEU A 145 3.23 6.72 0.20
CA LEU A 145 2.74 8.06 -0.12
C LEU A 145 2.83 8.27 -1.64
N LEU A 146 1.72 8.65 -2.23
CA LEU A 146 1.60 8.93 -3.67
C LEU A 146 1.26 10.40 -3.88
N ASP A 147 1.72 10.95 -5.02
CA ASP A 147 1.28 12.26 -5.48
C ASP A 147 -0.08 12.19 -6.22
N LYS A 148 -0.56 13.32 -6.68
CA LYS A 148 -1.81 13.47 -7.44
C LYS A 148 -1.85 12.59 -8.70
N LYS A 149 -0.72 12.31 -9.32
CA LYS A 149 -0.59 11.44 -10.50
C LYS A 149 -0.38 9.98 -10.16
N LYS A 150 -0.45 9.64 -8.86
CA LYS A 150 -0.19 8.30 -8.32
C LYS A 150 1.26 7.84 -8.48
N LYS A 151 2.18 8.81 -8.60
CA LYS A 151 3.60 8.54 -8.51
C LYS A 151 3.99 8.30 -7.05
N VAL A 152 4.79 7.27 -6.80
CA VAL A 152 5.31 6.94 -5.47
C VAL A 152 6.30 8.02 -5.05
N LEU A 153 5.98 8.72 -3.98
CA LEU A 153 6.87 9.66 -3.29
C LEU A 153 7.67 8.97 -2.21
N LEU A 154 7.00 8.09 -1.43
CA LEU A 154 7.61 7.29 -0.37
C LEU A 154 7.08 5.87 -0.45
N ARG A 155 7.98 4.89 -0.34
CA ARG A 155 7.69 3.47 -0.38
C ARG A 155 8.02 2.82 0.97
N GLU A 156 7.14 1.95 1.47
CA GLU A 156 7.36 1.18 2.71
C GLU A 156 7.94 2.07 3.84
N THR A 157 7.28 3.20 4.06
CA THR A 157 7.81 4.34 4.81
C THR A 157 7.26 4.41 6.24
N THR A 158 7.69 5.43 6.97
CA THR A 158 7.26 5.74 8.34
C THR A 158 6.29 6.92 8.36
N ILE A 159 5.57 7.07 9.47
CA ILE A 159 4.65 8.20 9.67
C ILE A 159 5.42 9.52 9.67
N GLU A 160 6.59 9.55 10.30
CA GLU A 160 7.46 10.73 10.37
C GLU A 160 7.91 11.21 8.98
N ALA A 161 8.27 10.26 8.12
CA ALA A 161 8.65 10.58 6.74
C ALA A 161 7.45 11.09 5.92
N VAL A 162 6.25 10.51 6.14
CA VAL A 162 5.01 10.99 5.52
C VAL A 162 4.72 12.41 5.97
N GLU A 163 4.76 12.71 7.28
CA GLU A 163 4.52 14.04 7.81
C GLU A 163 5.50 15.08 7.27
N ALA A 164 6.78 14.72 7.14
CA ALA A 164 7.80 15.59 6.56
C ALA A 164 7.56 15.86 5.07
N ALA A 165 7.07 14.88 4.32
CA ALA A 165 6.80 15.04 2.89
C ALA A 165 5.53 15.86 2.57
N LEU A 166 4.65 16.07 3.55
CA LEU A 166 3.41 16.84 3.42
C LEU A 166 3.60 18.34 3.76
N GLU A 167 4.80 18.82 3.87
CA GLU A 167 5.11 20.24 4.15
C GLU A 167 4.78 21.20 2.99
#